data_5d26dbeaab0b385f7e57a68983ce9738
#
_entry.id   5d26dbeaab0b385f7e57a68983ce9738
#
_cell.length_a   1.000
_cell.length_b   1.000
_cell.length_c   1.000
_cell.angle_alpha   90.00
_cell.angle_beta   90.00
_cell.angle_gamma   90.00
#
_symmetry.space_group_name_H-M   'P 1'
#
loop_
_entity.id
_entity.type
_entity.pdbx_description
1 polymer ?
#
loop_
_entity_poly.entity_id
_entity_poly.type
_entity_poly.pdbx_seq_one_letter_code
_entity_poly.pdbx_strand_id
1 'polypeptide(L)'
;DVHKRQIYYGDLPYEKLEEVSPARDTFDLMVLKMAADRNIPILGICRGLQLMNVAFGGTLYQDLPTQHSSSVKHRQEESGTTPTHPISIIKESKLAEITGQEVLQVNTFHHQAIRKLAPGFKITAWAPDSIAEAIEAYPIRQMIGVQFHPEIFTAAGDTTMHKLFKFLVNKADTFHLAKKIHSRILSIDTHTDTPLWFKNGYSVGLRKDNMVSIQKMEEGKLDAQFLAAFIWQGKRDDVSSQKAVESTTLLIQSIYDEVAKYKDFCGIALTEKDLVRLKNEGKKAFFIGIENGYAIGKDLKNIKKYKQMGVNYITLCHSYDNDICHSSTHTEDATQGLTQFGREVVKEMNRLGIMIDISHASEGTFWDVIKYSTQPIIASHSSSRTLCDHDRNLTDEQLRALAKNGGVAQLCLLDTYINKTPKAASVCDAVEHLDHMIKVAGIDHVGIGTDFDGGGGLQGCKGDNDLINLTIKMIEKGYTEEDLRKIWGGNLLRVMKQVQEAPLFSLKKRR
;
A
#
# COMPACT_ATOMS: atom_id res chain seq x y z
N ASP A 1 -6.02 33.19 20.08
CA ASP A 1 -5.10 32.05 20.13
C ASP A 1 -5.57 31.04 21.16
N VAL A 2 -6.02 29.89 20.72
CA VAL A 2 -6.40 28.78 21.59
C VAL A 2 -5.23 27.81 21.64
N HIS A 3 -4.65 27.62 22.83
CA HIS A 3 -3.43 26.83 23.02
C HIS A 3 -3.77 25.35 23.17
N LYS A 4 -2.78 24.48 22.89
CA LYS A 4 -2.94 23.02 22.89
C LYS A 4 -2.65 22.45 24.25
N ARG A 5 -3.44 21.47 24.67
CA ARG A 5 -3.18 20.71 25.90
C ARG A 5 -1.84 19.98 25.82
N GLN A 6 -0.99 20.23 26.80
CA GLN A 6 0.35 19.62 26.94
C GLN A 6 0.26 18.12 27.15
N ILE A 7 -0.84 17.61 27.68
CA ILE A 7 -1.09 16.18 27.85
C ILE A 7 -0.99 15.38 26.55
N TYR A 8 -1.23 16.01 25.38
CA TYR A 8 -1.11 15.35 24.07
C TYR A 8 0.33 15.09 23.64
N TYR A 9 1.31 15.77 24.26
CA TYR A 9 2.73 15.57 23.98
C TYR A 9 3.58 15.35 25.24
N GLY A 10 2.94 15.04 26.39
CA GLY A 10 3.59 14.56 27.60
C GLY A 10 4.29 15.60 28.45
N ASP A 11 4.03 16.88 28.23
CA ASP A 11 4.58 17.96 29.05
C ASP A 11 3.62 18.40 30.14
N LEU A 12 4.16 19.00 31.21
CA LEU A 12 3.38 19.73 32.21
C LEU A 12 3.03 21.15 31.70
N PRO A 13 1.87 21.72 32.12
CA PRO A 13 1.53 23.10 31.77
C PRO A 13 2.60 24.09 32.25
N TYR A 14 2.99 25.01 31.36
CA TYR A 14 3.90 26.11 31.70
C TYR A 14 3.11 27.30 32.27
N GLU A 15 3.71 28.06 33.20
CA GLU A 15 3.02 29.13 33.93
C GLU A 15 2.44 30.25 33.04
N LYS A 16 3.07 30.50 31.88
CA LYS A 16 2.62 31.50 30.90
C LYS A 16 1.79 30.92 29.76
N LEU A 17 1.25 29.74 29.94
CA LEU A 17 0.31 29.17 29.01
C LEU A 17 -1.00 29.97 29.02
N GLU A 18 -1.38 30.50 27.88
CA GLU A 18 -2.65 31.20 27.71
C GLU A 18 -3.84 30.21 27.68
N GLU A 19 -5.04 30.70 27.38
CA GLU A 19 -6.28 29.92 27.43
C GLU A 19 -6.20 28.66 26.53
N VAL A 20 -6.57 27.50 27.07
CA VAL A 20 -6.63 26.20 26.40
C VAL A 20 -8.09 25.81 26.14
N SER A 21 -8.42 25.38 24.93
CA SER A 21 -9.73 24.81 24.61
C SER A 21 -9.64 23.30 24.38
N PRO A 22 -9.87 22.48 25.42
CA PRO A 22 -9.78 21.03 25.34
C PRO A 22 -10.72 20.40 24.32
N ALA A 23 -11.92 20.94 24.20
CA ALA A 23 -12.92 20.45 23.25
C ALA A 23 -12.46 20.66 21.79
N ARG A 24 -11.94 21.86 21.50
CA ARG A 24 -11.40 22.20 20.17
C ARG A 24 -10.17 21.36 19.84
N ASP A 25 -9.23 21.17 20.78
CA ASP A 25 -8.05 20.34 20.59
C ASP A 25 -8.43 18.89 20.25
N THR A 26 -9.36 18.31 21.04
CA THR A 26 -9.84 16.94 20.81
C THR A 26 -10.46 16.80 19.44
N PHE A 27 -11.35 17.73 19.06
CA PHE A 27 -12.02 17.72 17.77
C PHE A 27 -11.03 17.86 16.61
N ASP A 28 -10.15 18.87 16.67
CA ASP A 28 -9.21 19.15 15.58
C ASP A 28 -8.18 18.01 15.40
N LEU A 29 -7.69 17.41 16.50
CA LEU A 29 -6.79 16.25 16.43
C LEU A 29 -7.52 15.03 15.85
N MET A 30 -8.79 14.82 16.21
CA MET A 30 -9.59 13.73 15.65
C MET A 30 -9.77 13.92 14.13
N VAL A 31 -10.21 15.11 13.70
CA VAL A 31 -10.40 15.45 12.28
C VAL A 31 -9.10 15.28 11.51
N LEU A 32 -7.99 15.80 12.05
CA LEU A 32 -6.66 15.70 11.42
C LEU A 32 -6.23 14.23 11.24
N LYS A 33 -6.36 13.41 12.28
CA LYS A 33 -6.03 11.97 12.22
C LYS A 33 -6.92 11.24 11.22
N MET A 34 -8.22 11.50 11.25
CA MET A 34 -9.16 10.89 10.30
C MET A 34 -8.86 11.29 8.85
N ALA A 35 -8.47 12.53 8.59
CA ALA A 35 -8.06 12.99 7.27
C ALA A 35 -6.74 12.34 6.82
N ALA A 36 -5.75 12.29 7.72
CA ALA A 36 -4.46 11.66 7.44
C ALA A 36 -4.56 10.15 7.19
N ASP A 37 -5.40 9.43 7.96
CA ASP A 37 -5.66 8.00 7.79
C ASP A 37 -6.33 7.69 6.44
N ARG A 38 -7.01 8.67 5.86
CA ARG A 38 -7.68 8.57 4.56
C ARG A 38 -6.88 9.19 3.42
N ASN A 39 -5.65 9.59 3.69
CA ASN A 39 -4.74 10.23 2.75
C ASN A 39 -5.31 11.50 2.07
N ILE A 40 -6.22 12.20 2.75
CA ILE A 40 -6.76 13.47 2.29
C ILE A 40 -5.64 14.53 2.33
N PRO A 41 -5.44 15.31 1.26
CA PRO A 41 -4.46 16.40 1.26
C PRO A 41 -4.75 17.43 2.35
N ILE A 42 -3.71 17.85 3.08
CA ILE A 42 -3.84 18.76 4.23
C ILE A 42 -2.86 19.91 4.11
N LEU A 43 -3.37 21.14 4.26
CA LEU A 43 -2.60 22.36 4.52
C LEU A 43 -2.86 22.82 5.95
N GLY A 44 -1.85 22.73 6.83
CA GLY A 44 -1.91 23.21 8.20
C GLY A 44 -1.38 24.64 8.29
N ILE A 45 -2.22 25.60 8.74
CA ILE A 45 -1.84 27.00 8.88
C ILE A 45 -1.72 27.34 10.37
N CYS A 46 -0.60 27.91 10.78
CA CYS A 46 -0.29 28.38 12.14
C CYS A 46 -0.57 27.28 13.18
N ARG A 47 -1.70 27.37 13.91
CA ARG A 47 -2.15 26.32 14.83
C ARG A 47 -2.29 24.96 14.13
N GLY A 48 -2.64 24.92 12.83
CA GLY A 48 -2.73 23.70 12.03
C GLY A 48 -1.40 22.97 11.88
N LEU A 49 -0.30 23.68 11.59
CA LEU A 49 1.06 23.12 11.57
C LEU A 49 1.42 22.49 12.92
N GLN A 50 1.12 23.18 14.02
CA GLN A 50 1.42 22.71 15.37
C GLN A 50 0.58 21.47 15.72
N LEU A 51 -0.71 21.43 15.32
CA LEU A 51 -1.56 20.24 15.46
C LEU A 51 -1.02 19.05 14.68
N MET A 52 -0.53 19.27 13.45
CA MET A 52 0.13 18.22 12.66
C MET A 52 1.32 17.64 13.42
N ASN A 53 2.18 18.49 13.97
CA ASN A 53 3.33 18.04 14.75
C ASN A 53 2.90 17.21 15.98
N VAL A 54 1.95 17.71 16.77
CA VAL A 54 1.48 17.02 17.98
C VAL A 54 0.75 15.70 17.66
N ALA A 55 -0.09 15.69 16.64
CA ALA A 55 -0.85 14.49 16.22
C ALA A 55 0.05 13.31 15.86
N PHE A 56 1.26 13.58 15.41
CA PHE A 56 2.24 12.56 15.01
C PHE A 56 3.41 12.38 15.99
N GLY A 57 3.29 12.91 17.21
CA GLY A 57 4.22 12.65 18.33
C GLY A 57 5.36 13.66 18.49
N GLY A 58 5.23 14.83 17.90
CA GLY A 58 6.12 15.98 18.16
C GLY A 58 5.68 16.77 19.39
N THR A 59 6.53 17.73 19.81
CA THR A 59 6.29 18.61 20.96
C THR A 59 6.38 20.08 20.57
N LEU A 60 5.89 20.98 21.43
CA LEU A 60 5.88 22.41 21.19
C LEU A 60 6.66 23.16 22.29
N TYR A 61 7.24 24.31 21.94
CA TYR A 61 7.45 25.39 22.88
C TYR A 61 6.08 25.91 23.29
N GLN A 62 5.83 26.03 24.59
CA GLN A 62 4.53 26.46 25.12
C GLN A 62 4.44 28.01 25.18
N ASP A 63 5.59 28.68 25.32
CA ASP A 63 5.72 30.11 25.27
C ASP A 63 7.14 30.49 24.76
N LEU A 64 7.21 30.94 23.50
CA LEU A 64 8.48 31.27 22.85
C LEU A 64 9.28 32.33 23.61
N PRO A 65 8.68 33.46 24.06
CA PRO A 65 9.44 34.51 24.72
C PRO A 65 10.21 34.07 25.96
N THR A 66 9.74 33.01 26.64
CA THR A 66 10.41 32.54 27.88
C THR A 66 11.22 31.26 27.68
N GLN A 67 10.87 30.42 26.67
CA GLN A 67 11.52 29.13 26.45
C GLN A 67 12.56 29.17 25.32
N HIS A 68 12.58 30.22 24.50
CA HIS A 68 13.51 30.40 23.39
C HIS A 68 14.01 31.83 23.32
N SER A 69 15.33 32.01 23.41
CA SER A 69 15.91 33.35 23.25
C SER A 69 15.90 33.74 21.78
N SER A 70 15.15 34.77 21.43
CA SER A 70 14.98 35.21 20.05
C SER A 70 15.03 36.73 19.91
N SER A 71 15.59 37.19 18.80
CA SER A 71 15.46 38.56 18.30
C SER A 71 14.26 38.78 17.40
N VAL A 72 13.59 37.68 16.99
CA VAL A 72 12.39 37.72 16.15
C VAL A 72 11.14 37.78 17.02
N LYS A 73 10.28 38.77 16.73
CA LYS A 73 8.98 38.90 17.40
C LYS A 73 7.96 38.04 16.66
N HIS A 74 7.65 36.84 17.18
CA HIS A 74 6.70 35.91 16.56
C HIS A 74 5.23 36.26 16.79
N ARG A 75 4.92 37.33 17.48
CA ARG A 75 3.58 37.90 17.65
C ARG A 75 3.63 39.38 17.30
N GLN A 76 3.39 39.67 16.02
CA GLN A 76 3.43 41.05 15.50
C GLN A 76 2.25 41.88 15.98
N GLU A 77 2.47 43.20 16.01
CA GLU A 77 1.41 44.20 16.27
C GLU A 77 0.92 44.87 14.99
N GLU A 78 1.71 44.76 13.93
CA GLU A 78 1.46 45.30 12.61
C GLU A 78 0.28 44.60 11.95
N SER A 79 -0.25 45.19 10.87
CA SER A 79 -1.30 44.59 10.07
C SER A 79 -0.89 43.20 9.57
N GLY A 80 -1.79 42.24 9.52
CA GLY A 80 -1.54 40.91 8.99
C GLY A 80 -1.03 40.88 7.55
N THR A 81 -1.24 41.93 6.79
CA THR A 81 -0.70 42.12 5.43
C THR A 81 0.74 42.66 5.41
N THR A 82 1.28 43.01 6.57
CA THR A 82 2.66 43.49 6.70
C THR A 82 3.56 42.34 7.06
N PRO A 83 4.55 41.99 6.22
CA PRO A 83 5.54 40.97 6.58
C PRO A 83 6.51 41.56 7.64
N THR A 84 6.91 40.77 8.64
CA THR A 84 7.74 41.20 9.75
C THR A 84 9.10 40.53 9.83
N HIS A 85 9.24 39.32 9.24
CA HIS A 85 10.54 38.66 9.17
C HIS A 85 10.68 37.77 7.95
N PRO A 86 11.94 37.52 7.49
CA PRO A 86 12.19 36.53 6.44
C PRO A 86 12.15 35.10 7.01
N ILE A 87 11.80 34.12 6.15
CA ILE A 87 12.05 32.71 6.38
C ILE A 87 12.95 32.17 5.27
N SER A 88 13.87 31.27 5.64
CA SER A 88 14.72 30.55 4.69
C SER A 88 14.10 29.20 4.37
N ILE A 89 13.82 28.92 3.09
CA ILE A 89 13.16 27.72 2.61
C ILE A 89 14.21 26.76 2.05
N ILE A 90 14.12 25.47 2.39
CA ILE A 90 14.99 24.43 1.85
C ILE A 90 14.67 24.23 0.37
N LYS A 91 15.68 24.36 -0.48
CA LYS A 91 15.59 24.37 -1.95
C LYS A 91 14.88 23.14 -2.52
N GLU A 92 15.14 21.95 -1.96
CA GLU A 92 14.59 20.67 -2.38
C GLU A 92 13.20 20.39 -1.78
N SER A 93 12.60 21.38 -1.10
CA SER A 93 11.27 21.23 -0.49
C SER A 93 10.13 21.44 -1.49
N LYS A 94 8.98 20.89 -1.17
CA LYS A 94 7.74 21.16 -1.93
C LYS A 94 7.33 22.61 -1.77
N LEU A 95 7.58 23.24 -0.62
CA LEU A 95 7.29 24.66 -0.40
C LEU A 95 8.10 25.54 -1.36
N ALA A 96 9.39 25.24 -1.56
CA ALA A 96 10.22 25.95 -2.54
C ALA A 96 9.69 25.78 -3.97
N GLU A 97 9.31 24.55 -4.35
CA GLU A 97 8.71 24.26 -5.67
C GLU A 97 7.41 25.06 -5.88
N ILE A 98 6.53 25.07 -4.89
CA ILE A 98 5.22 25.77 -4.97
C ILE A 98 5.41 27.27 -5.10
N THR A 99 6.26 27.86 -4.25
CA THR A 99 6.45 29.32 -4.19
C THR A 99 7.38 29.84 -5.29
N GLY A 100 8.34 29.00 -5.70
CA GLY A 100 9.43 29.37 -6.59
C GLY A 100 10.49 30.24 -5.91
N GLN A 101 10.59 30.20 -4.57
CA GLN A 101 11.47 31.07 -3.77
C GLN A 101 12.21 30.27 -2.69
N GLU A 102 13.43 30.68 -2.36
CA GLU A 102 14.23 30.15 -1.26
C GLU A 102 14.16 31.04 -0.02
N VAL A 103 13.62 32.24 -0.15
CA VAL A 103 13.37 33.21 0.95
C VAL A 103 12.01 33.86 0.76
N LEU A 104 11.19 33.85 1.79
CA LEU A 104 9.90 34.55 1.82
C LEU A 104 9.86 35.54 2.99
N GLN A 105 9.20 36.68 2.79
CA GLN A 105 8.83 37.58 3.86
C GLN A 105 7.44 37.19 4.36
N VAL A 106 7.28 36.96 5.68
CA VAL A 106 6.04 36.42 6.26
C VAL A 106 5.50 37.26 7.40
N ASN A 107 4.22 37.15 7.67
CA ASN A 107 3.55 37.63 8.87
C ASN A 107 3.59 36.56 9.99
N THR A 108 3.35 36.97 11.23
CA THR A 108 3.48 36.08 12.36
C THR A 108 2.55 36.45 13.52
N PHE A 109 1.77 35.46 14.02
CA PHE A 109 0.80 35.68 15.10
C PHE A 109 0.79 34.50 16.08
N HIS A 110 1.96 33.99 16.47
CA HIS A 110 2.08 32.86 17.37
C HIS A 110 3.07 33.09 18.50
N HIS A 111 2.85 32.50 19.67
CA HIS A 111 3.80 32.42 20.76
C HIS A 111 4.17 30.97 21.10
N GLN A 112 3.56 30.00 20.42
CA GLN A 112 3.95 28.59 20.45
C GLN A 112 4.59 28.19 19.11
N ALA A 113 5.53 27.24 19.14
CA ALA A 113 6.19 26.73 17.94
C ALA A 113 6.63 25.27 18.14
N ILE A 114 7.07 24.61 17.08
CA ILE A 114 7.63 23.26 17.14
C ILE A 114 8.93 23.28 17.96
N ARG A 115 8.99 22.45 19.02
CA ARG A 115 10.19 22.19 19.82
C ARG A 115 10.90 20.91 19.35
N LYS A 116 10.14 19.80 19.21
CA LYS A 116 10.61 18.55 18.66
C LYS A 116 9.71 18.17 17.48
N LEU A 117 10.34 17.92 16.33
CA LEU A 117 9.61 17.52 15.12
C LEU A 117 9.07 16.10 15.26
N ALA A 118 7.86 15.89 14.79
CA ALA A 118 7.21 14.59 14.72
C ALA A 118 7.91 13.66 13.70
N PRO A 119 7.95 12.34 13.97
CA PRO A 119 8.41 11.37 12.99
C PRO A 119 7.62 11.45 11.68
N GLY A 120 8.32 11.28 10.53
CA GLY A 120 7.72 11.30 9.19
C GLY A 120 7.51 12.70 8.61
N PHE A 121 7.88 13.76 9.32
CA PHE A 121 7.95 15.12 8.80
C PHE A 121 9.39 15.59 8.61
N LYS A 122 9.56 16.59 7.75
CA LYS A 122 10.80 17.36 7.57
C LYS A 122 10.49 18.83 7.79
N ILE A 123 11.39 19.56 8.44
CA ILE A 123 11.30 21.04 8.49
C ILE A 123 11.80 21.53 7.15
N THR A 124 11.03 22.41 6.53
CA THR A 124 11.29 22.93 5.18
C THR A 124 11.44 24.44 5.11
N ALA A 125 11.17 25.13 6.21
CA ALA A 125 11.53 26.54 6.37
C ALA A 125 11.87 26.89 7.82
N TRP A 126 12.77 27.85 7.98
CA TRP A 126 13.27 28.34 9.25
C TRP A 126 13.22 29.87 9.32
N ALA A 127 12.82 30.40 10.48
CA ALA A 127 13.05 31.80 10.85
C ALA A 127 14.54 32.04 11.20
N PRO A 128 15.01 33.29 11.23
CA PRO A 128 16.42 33.62 11.56
C PRO A 128 16.90 33.12 12.93
N ASP A 129 15.98 32.91 13.86
CA ASP A 129 16.23 32.42 15.23
C ASP A 129 16.09 30.89 15.34
N SER A 130 16.05 30.16 14.22
CA SER A 130 15.93 28.69 14.15
C SER A 130 14.59 28.17 14.64
N ILE A 131 13.52 28.92 14.62
CA ILE A 131 12.18 28.46 14.79
C ILE A 131 11.69 27.88 13.46
N ALA A 132 11.05 26.69 13.52
CA ALA A 132 10.47 26.02 12.35
C ALA A 132 9.24 26.77 11.85
N GLU A 133 9.28 27.21 10.61
CA GLU A 133 8.23 27.99 9.95
C GLU A 133 7.45 27.19 8.90
N ALA A 134 7.97 26.03 8.47
CA ALA A 134 7.22 25.07 7.65
C ALA A 134 7.67 23.63 7.88
N ILE A 135 6.74 22.69 7.75
CA ILE A 135 6.98 21.24 7.79
C ILE A 135 6.25 20.53 6.65
N GLU A 136 6.81 19.42 6.21
CA GLU A 136 6.24 18.59 5.15
C GLU A 136 6.36 17.11 5.46
N ALA A 137 5.31 16.33 5.09
CA ALA A 137 5.37 14.87 5.00
C ALA A 137 5.34 14.40 3.51
N TYR A 138 5.46 15.33 2.58
CA TYR A 138 5.53 15.10 1.14
C TYR A 138 6.88 14.46 0.74
N PRO A 139 6.97 13.57 -0.26
CA PRO A 139 5.89 13.09 -1.13
C PRO A 139 5.09 11.91 -0.57
N ILE A 140 5.46 11.39 0.60
CA ILE A 140 4.85 10.19 1.21
C ILE A 140 3.40 10.44 1.58
N ARG A 141 3.12 11.59 2.22
CA ARG A 141 1.78 12.09 2.51
C ARG A 141 1.58 13.45 1.87
N GLN A 142 0.35 13.78 1.48
CA GLN A 142 0.00 15.07 0.90
C GLN A 142 -0.25 16.11 2.01
N MET A 143 0.75 16.36 2.88
CA MET A 143 0.61 17.22 4.05
C MET A 143 1.73 18.27 4.07
N ILE A 144 1.33 19.54 4.11
CA ILE A 144 2.22 20.69 4.27
C ILE A 144 1.67 21.55 5.40
N GLY A 145 2.53 21.98 6.32
CA GLY A 145 2.21 22.93 7.37
C GLY A 145 3.08 24.19 7.28
N VAL A 146 2.47 25.35 7.47
CA VAL A 146 3.16 26.65 7.55
C VAL A 146 2.78 27.36 8.86
N GLN A 147 3.74 28.02 9.51
CA GLN A 147 3.51 28.69 10.79
C GLN A 147 2.94 30.10 10.61
N PHE A 148 3.26 30.76 9.51
CA PHE A 148 2.72 32.05 9.10
C PHE A 148 1.28 31.92 8.54
N HIS A 149 0.65 33.05 8.22
CA HIS A 149 -0.72 33.16 7.75
C HIS A 149 -0.82 33.55 6.26
N PRO A 150 -0.64 32.59 5.31
CA PRO A 150 -0.70 32.86 3.87
C PRO A 150 -2.10 33.29 3.40
N GLU A 151 -3.16 32.95 4.13
CA GLU A 151 -4.52 33.32 3.80
C GLU A 151 -4.74 34.83 3.83
N ILE A 152 -4.08 35.53 4.75
CA ILE A 152 -4.20 36.99 4.87
C ILE A 152 -3.55 37.67 3.66
N PHE A 153 -2.36 37.24 3.29
CA PHE A 153 -1.67 37.74 2.09
C PHE A 153 -2.44 37.42 0.80
N THR A 154 -2.99 36.21 0.70
CA THR A 154 -3.79 35.79 -0.47
C THR A 154 -5.04 36.64 -0.60
N ALA A 155 -5.73 36.94 0.52
CA ALA A 155 -6.90 37.82 0.52
C ALA A 155 -6.54 39.28 0.12
N ALA A 156 -5.30 39.71 0.36
CA ALA A 156 -4.78 40.99 -0.09
C ALA A 156 -4.22 40.98 -1.54
N GLY A 157 -4.31 39.85 -2.25
CA GLY A 157 -3.91 39.73 -3.65
C GLY A 157 -2.48 39.19 -3.89
N ASP A 158 -1.81 38.66 -2.87
CA ASP A 158 -0.49 38.04 -3.04
C ASP A 158 -0.58 36.74 -3.85
N THR A 159 0.04 36.75 -5.02
CA THR A 159 0.01 35.63 -5.98
C THR A 159 0.94 34.48 -5.57
N THR A 160 1.98 34.74 -4.78
CA THR A 160 2.92 33.70 -4.30
C THR A 160 2.24 32.85 -3.23
N MET A 161 1.62 33.49 -2.24
CA MET A 161 0.88 32.79 -1.18
C MET A 161 -0.36 32.07 -1.73
N HIS A 162 -1.01 32.62 -2.76
CA HIS A 162 -2.12 31.94 -3.45
C HIS A 162 -1.72 30.57 -4.03
N LYS A 163 -0.46 30.38 -4.44
CA LYS A 163 0.01 29.08 -4.97
C LYS A 163 -0.11 27.93 -3.98
N LEU A 164 0.00 28.20 -2.66
CA LEU A 164 -0.20 27.18 -1.62
C LEU A 164 -1.62 26.60 -1.64
N PHE A 165 -2.62 27.48 -1.77
CA PHE A 165 -4.03 27.08 -1.86
C PHE A 165 -4.31 26.36 -3.17
N LYS A 166 -3.77 26.85 -4.30
CA LYS A 166 -3.88 26.20 -5.59
C LYS A 166 -3.26 24.80 -5.57
N PHE A 167 -2.11 24.65 -4.90
CA PHE A 167 -1.49 23.31 -4.70
C PHE A 167 -2.44 22.36 -3.94
N LEU A 168 -3.03 22.81 -2.81
CA LEU A 168 -3.99 22.02 -2.05
C LEU A 168 -5.18 21.59 -2.89
N VAL A 169 -5.77 22.52 -3.65
CA VAL A 169 -6.91 22.22 -4.54
C VAL A 169 -6.53 21.21 -5.60
N ASN A 170 -5.40 21.38 -6.27
CA ASN A 170 -4.92 20.43 -7.29
C ASN A 170 -4.71 19.02 -6.69
N LYS A 171 -4.18 18.92 -5.46
CA LYS A 171 -4.02 17.63 -4.79
C LYS A 171 -5.37 17.02 -4.39
N ALA A 172 -6.32 17.85 -3.95
CA ALA A 172 -7.68 17.42 -3.66
C ALA A 172 -8.41 16.93 -4.93
N ASP A 173 -8.22 17.58 -6.06
CA ASP A 173 -8.76 17.15 -7.35
C ASP A 173 -8.18 15.81 -7.80
N THR A 174 -6.86 15.61 -7.66
CA THR A 174 -6.21 14.32 -7.96
C THR A 174 -6.73 13.22 -7.05
N PHE A 175 -6.86 13.49 -5.76
CA PHE A 175 -7.44 12.55 -4.79
C PHE A 175 -8.89 12.20 -5.14
N HIS A 176 -9.70 13.19 -5.47
CA HIS A 176 -11.09 12.99 -5.90
C HIS A 176 -11.16 12.15 -7.18
N LEU A 177 -10.30 12.45 -8.18
CA LEU A 177 -10.21 11.69 -9.42
C LEU A 177 -9.83 10.23 -9.15
N ALA A 178 -8.83 9.96 -8.29
CA ALA A 178 -8.44 8.61 -7.91
C ALA A 178 -9.63 7.83 -7.32
N LYS A 179 -10.36 8.42 -6.37
CA LYS A 179 -11.56 7.81 -5.78
C LYS A 179 -12.66 7.57 -6.82
N LYS A 180 -12.88 8.51 -7.73
CA LYS A 180 -13.87 8.39 -8.81
C LYS A 180 -13.49 7.26 -9.77
N ILE A 181 -12.21 7.09 -10.11
CA ILE A 181 -11.73 5.99 -10.94
C ILE A 181 -12.00 4.65 -10.22
N HIS A 182 -11.59 4.51 -8.95
CA HIS A 182 -11.83 3.28 -8.18
C HIS A 182 -13.31 2.90 -8.05
N SER A 183 -14.23 3.88 -8.04
CA SER A 183 -15.66 3.56 -8.05
C SER A 183 -16.14 2.88 -9.34
N ARG A 184 -15.42 3.07 -10.45
CA ARG A 184 -15.77 2.55 -11.79
C ARG A 184 -15.01 1.31 -12.22
N ILE A 185 -13.79 1.12 -11.72
CA ILE A 185 -12.95 -0.05 -12.01
C ILE A 185 -13.20 -1.16 -11.00
N LEU A 186 -12.68 -2.37 -11.25
CA LEU A 186 -12.55 -3.44 -10.26
C LEU A 186 -11.12 -3.43 -9.74
N SER A 187 -10.94 -3.18 -8.44
CA SER A 187 -9.63 -3.15 -7.81
C SER A 187 -9.39 -4.38 -6.95
N ILE A 188 -8.26 -5.05 -7.19
CA ILE A 188 -7.89 -6.31 -6.55
C ILE A 188 -6.44 -6.24 -6.10
N ASP A 189 -6.18 -6.64 -4.87
CA ASP A 189 -4.86 -7.00 -4.39
C ASP A 189 -4.75 -8.53 -4.37
N THR A 190 -3.70 -9.06 -4.98
CA THR A 190 -3.60 -10.49 -5.27
C THR A 190 -2.95 -11.32 -4.20
N HIS A 191 -2.42 -10.70 -3.13
CA HIS A 191 -1.76 -11.48 -2.07
C HIS A 191 -1.70 -10.74 -0.74
N THR A 192 -2.17 -11.43 0.31
CA THR A 192 -1.99 -11.03 1.71
C THR A 192 -2.00 -12.24 2.63
N ASP A 193 -1.17 -12.19 3.68
CA ASP A 193 -1.03 -13.24 4.70
C ASP A 193 -1.89 -13.02 5.94
N THR A 194 -2.88 -12.16 5.88
CA THR A 194 -3.79 -11.88 6.99
C THR A 194 -4.33 -13.16 7.67
N PRO A 195 -4.67 -14.26 6.95
CA PRO A 195 -5.15 -15.49 7.58
C PRO A 195 -4.15 -16.15 8.52
N LEU A 196 -2.85 -16.00 8.29
CA LEU A 196 -1.79 -16.52 9.17
C LEU A 196 -1.96 -16.00 10.62
N TRP A 197 -2.49 -14.80 10.77
CA TRP A 197 -2.59 -14.07 12.03
C TRP A 197 -3.95 -14.19 12.71
N PHE A 198 -4.93 -14.89 12.14
CA PHE A 198 -6.26 -15.06 12.76
C PHE A 198 -6.18 -15.64 14.17
N LYS A 199 -5.25 -16.58 14.42
CA LYS A 199 -5.00 -17.15 15.74
C LYS A 199 -4.46 -16.12 16.74
N ASN A 200 -3.85 -15.04 16.26
CA ASN A 200 -3.31 -13.93 17.05
C ASN A 200 -4.33 -12.79 17.24
N GLY A 201 -5.59 -13.01 16.85
CA GLY A 201 -6.67 -12.05 17.00
C GLY A 201 -6.76 -11.02 15.89
N TYR A 202 -6.09 -11.21 14.75
CA TYR A 202 -6.35 -10.44 13.54
C TYR A 202 -7.73 -10.82 13.00
N SER A 203 -8.36 -9.88 12.34
CA SER A 203 -9.71 -10.05 11.80
C SER A 203 -9.88 -9.12 10.60
N VAL A 204 -10.52 -9.61 9.55
CA VAL A 204 -10.86 -8.75 8.40
C VAL A 204 -11.91 -7.69 8.73
N GLY A 205 -12.68 -7.88 9.81
CA GLY A 205 -13.72 -6.92 10.25
C GLY A 205 -13.23 -5.87 11.24
N LEU A 206 -12.03 -6.00 11.81
CA LEU A 206 -11.53 -5.12 12.86
C LEU A 206 -10.33 -4.29 12.37
N ARG A 207 -10.46 -2.96 12.50
CA ARG A 207 -9.34 -2.05 12.29
C ARG A 207 -8.42 -2.07 13.53
N LYS A 208 -7.41 -2.92 13.49
CA LYS A 208 -6.34 -3.00 14.48
C LYS A 208 -4.98 -2.70 13.81
N ASP A 209 -3.93 -3.33 14.29
CA ASP A 209 -2.57 -3.21 13.74
C ASP A 209 -2.37 -3.99 12.43
N ASN A 210 -3.33 -4.88 12.06
CA ASN A 210 -3.34 -5.58 10.77
C ASN A 210 -3.40 -4.58 9.59
N MET A 211 -2.74 -4.93 8.49
CA MET A 211 -2.69 -4.10 7.29
C MET A 211 -3.98 -4.17 6.48
N VAL A 212 -4.69 -5.30 6.57
CA VAL A 212 -5.92 -5.61 5.83
C VAL A 212 -7.15 -5.59 6.73
N SER A 213 -8.18 -4.85 6.37
CA SER A 213 -9.52 -4.94 6.95
C SER A 213 -10.57 -4.32 6.04
N ILE A 214 -11.83 -4.74 6.18
CA ILE A 214 -12.97 -4.20 5.43
C ILE A 214 -13.02 -2.67 5.49
N GLN A 215 -12.76 -2.10 6.67
CA GLN A 215 -12.74 -0.65 6.86
C GLN A 215 -11.58 0.00 6.11
N LYS A 216 -10.36 -0.57 6.17
CA LYS A 216 -9.20 -0.07 5.44
C LYS A 216 -9.38 -0.23 3.92
N MET A 217 -9.95 -1.35 3.46
CA MET A 217 -10.33 -1.55 2.05
C MET A 217 -11.30 -0.45 1.58
N GLU A 218 -12.29 -0.07 2.42
CA GLU A 218 -13.21 1.02 2.07
C GLU A 218 -12.51 2.38 2.01
N GLU A 219 -11.60 2.66 2.93
CA GLU A 219 -10.82 3.91 2.96
C GLU A 219 -9.90 4.02 1.75
N GLY A 220 -9.19 2.94 1.38
CA GLY A 220 -8.30 2.86 0.22
C GLY A 220 -8.99 2.57 -1.10
N LYS A 221 -10.32 2.36 -1.08
CA LYS A 221 -11.13 2.06 -2.26
C LYS A 221 -10.75 0.76 -2.97
N LEU A 222 -10.32 -0.24 -2.22
CA LEU A 222 -10.09 -1.59 -2.71
C LEU A 222 -11.40 -2.38 -2.70
N ASP A 223 -11.69 -3.09 -3.81
CA ASP A 223 -12.90 -3.92 -3.93
C ASP A 223 -12.68 -5.37 -3.48
N ALA A 224 -11.51 -5.90 -3.76
CA ALA A 224 -11.20 -7.29 -3.47
C ALA A 224 -9.77 -7.54 -2.99
N GLN A 225 -9.61 -8.59 -2.19
CA GLN A 225 -8.36 -9.05 -1.62
C GLN A 225 -8.24 -10.56 -1.78
N PHE A 226 -7.04 -11.05 -2.14
CA PHE A 226 -6.73 -12.46 -2.02
C PHE A 226 -6.18 -12.76 -0.63
N LEU A 227 -6.84 -13.65 0.08
CA LEU A 227 -6.42 -14.19 1.37
C LEU A 227 -5.61 -15.46 1.12
N ALA A 228 -4.32 -15.45 1.43
CA ALA A 228 -3.43 -16.60 1.24
C ALA A 228 -3.56 -17.58 2.41
N ALA A 229 -3.89 -18.84 2.09
CA ALA A 229 -3.73 -19.94 3.03
C ALA A 229 -2.26 -20.38 2.99
N PHE A 230 -1.40 -19.67 3.74
CA PHE A 230 0.03 -19.92 3.82
C PHE A 230 0.36 -21.09 4.72
N ILE A 231 1.28 -21.94 4.26
CA ILE A 231 1.79 -23.11 5.00
C ILE A 231 3.33 -23.08 5.04
N TRP A 232 3.88 -23.08 6.25
CA TRP A 232 5.32 -23.22 6.42
C TRP A 232 5.84 -24.54 5.85
N GLN A 233 6.99 -24.49 5.18
CA GLN A 233 7.66 -25.69 4.70
C GLN A 233 8.08 -26.57 5.86
N GLY A 234 7.58 -27.79 5.89
CA GLY A 234 7.96 -28.84 6.84
C GLY A 234 8.89 -29.87 6.21
N LYS A 235 9.06 -31.00 6.92
CA LYS A 235 9.79 -32.17 6.39
C LYS A 235 9.04 -32.77 5.18
N ARG A 236 9.78 -33.35 4.26
CA ARG A 236 9.23 -33.95 3.03
C ARG A 236 8.85 -35.44 3.21
N ASP A 237 8.51 -35.84 4.45
CA ASP A 237 7.97 -37.17 4.77
C ASP A 237 6.44 -37.19 4.69
N ASP A 238 5.85 -38.40 4.68
CA ASP A 238 4.42 -38.58 4.48
C ASP A 238 3.59 -38.02 5.64
N VAL A 239 4.08 -38.13 6.88
CA VAL A 239 3.39 -37.61 8.07
C VAL A 239 3.31 -36.09 8.04
N SER A 240 4.43 -35.43 7.71
CA SER A 240 4.49 -33.98 7.63
C SER A 240 3.67 -33.45 6.44
N SER A 241 3.70 -34.15 5.30
CA SER A 241 2.86 -33.84 4.13
C SER A 241 1.37 -33.94 4.44
N GLN A 242 0.93 -35.00 5.14
CA GLN A 242 -0.46 -35.14 5.58
C GLN A 242 -0.90 -34.02 6.52
N LYS A 243 -0.06 -33.65 7.48
CA LYS A 243 -0.32 -32.51 8.39
C LYS A 243 -0.43 -31.18 7.62
N ALA A 244 0.38 -30.97 6.57
CA ALA A 244 0.26 -29.78 5.74
C ALA A 244 -1.10 -29.70 5.04
N VAL A 245 -1.60 -30.82 4.47
CA VAL A 245 -2.93 -30.91 3.86
C VAL A 245 -4.04 -30.60 4.88
N GLU A 246 -3.94 -31.14 6.08
CA GLU A 246 -4.93 -30.91 7.16
C GLU A 246 -4.91 -29.43 7.60
N SER A 247 -3.71 -28.89 7.87
CA SER A 247 -3.53 -27.50 8.28
C SER A 247 -4.05 -26.51 7.22
N THR A 248 -3.74 -26.76 5.95
CA THR A 248 -4.26 -25.93 4.85
C THR A 248 -5.79 -25.99 4.79
N THR A 249 -6.37 -27.16 4.96
CA THR A 249 -7.83 -27.34 4.96
C THR A 249 -8.49 -26.55 6.08
N LEU A 250 -7.92 -26.60 7.29
CA LEU A 250 -8.40 -25.84 8.45
C LEU A 250 -8.22 -24.33 8.26
N LEU A 251 -7.11 -23.91 7.64
CA LEU A 251 -6.86 -22.49 7.39
C LEU A 251 -7.86 -21.94 6.36
N ILE A 252 -8.14 -22.68 5.27
CA ILE A 252 -9.18 -22.28 4.32
C ILE A 252 -10.55 -22.21 5.02
N GLN A 253 -10.89 -23.18 5.89
CA GLN A 253 -12.13 -23.11 6.66
C GLN A 253 -12.18 -21.89 7.55
N SER A 254 -11.07 -21.52 8.20
CA SER A 254 -11.01 -20.33 9.04
C SER A 254 -11.22 -19.03 8.25
N ILE A 255 -10.83 -18.99 6.97
CA ILE A 255 -11.13 -17.86 6.08
C ILE A 255 -12.65 -17.75 5.86
N TYR A 256 -13.33 -18.87 5.56
CA TYR A 256 -14.79 -18.87 5.43
C TYR A 256 -15.49 -18.45 6.70
N ASP A 257 -15.06 -18.97 7.85
CA ASP A 257 -15.63 -18.67 9.16
C ASP A 257 -15.45 -17.19 9.50
N GLU A 258 -14.27 -16.63 9.19
CA GLU A 258 -13.98 -15.21 9.42
C GLU A 258 -14.84 -14.30 8.55
N VAL A 259 -14.93 -14.57 7.24
CA VAL A 259 -15.74 -13.78 6.31
C VAL A 259 -17.23 -13.86 6.66
N ALA A 260 -17.71 -15.03 7.09
CA ALA A 260 -19.11 -15.23 7.49
C ALA A 260 -19.53 -14.35 8.70
N LYS A 261 -18.61 -14.01 9.60
CA LYS A 261 -18.89 -13.08 10.72
C LYS A 261 -19.32 -11.70 10.22
N TYR A 262 -18.87 -11.29 9.05
CA TYR A 262 -19.07 -9.95 8.49
C TYR A 262 -19.84 -9.99 7.15
N LYS A 263 -20.72 -10.97 6.97
CA LYS A 263 -21.50 -11.22 5.73
C LYS A 263 -22.27 -10.00 5.20
N ASP A 264 -22.59 -9.05 6.05
CA ASP A 264 -23.28 -7.82 5.66
C ASP A 264 -22.34 -6.81 4.95
N PHE A 265 -21.02 -6.96 5.11
CA PHE A 265 -19.99 -6.07 4.59
C PHE A 265 -19.05 -6.72 3.58
N CYS A 266 -19.00 -8.05 3.54
CA CYS A 266 -18.10 -8.78 2.66
C CYS A 266 -18.64 -10.17 2.29
N GLY A 267 -17.96 -10.82 1.34
CA GLY A 267 -18.24 -12.19 0.93
C GLY A 267 -17.07 -12.84 0.20
N ILE A 268 -17.11 -14.18 0.10
CA ILE A 268 -16.17 -14.94 -0.72
C ILE A 268 -16.57 -14.80 -2.19
N ALA A 269 -15.60 -14.53 -3.05
CA ALA A 269 -15.71 -14.53 -4.50
C ALA A 269 -14.91 -15.69 -5.09
N LEU A 270 -15.49 -16.40 -6.03
CA LEU A 270 -14.85 -17.48 -6.78
C LEU A 270 -14.53 -17.07 -8.22
N THR A 271 -15.27 -16.09 -8.73
CA THR A 271 -15.23 -15.62 -10.11
C THR A 271 -15.33 -14.10 -10.20
N GLU A 272 -15.02 -13.55 -11.38
CA GLU A 272 -15.28 -12.13 -11.69
C GLU A 272 -16.74 -11.74 -11.45
N LYS A 273 -17.71 -12.64 -11.77
CA LYS A 273 -19.14 -12.37 -11.56
C LYS A 273 -19.49 -12.21 -10.09
N ASP A 274 -18.84 -12.96 -9.19
CA ASP A 274 -19.04 -12.81 -7.75
C ASP A 274 -18.51 -11.48 -7.26
N LEU A 275 -17.32 -11.06 -7.74
CA LEU A 275 -16.75 -9.75 -7.41
C LEU A 275 -17.68 -8.61 -7.84
N VAL A 276 -18.15 -8.64 -9.09
CA VAL A 276 -19.09 -7.64 -9.61
C VAL A 276 -20.38 -7.59 -8.78
N ARG A 277 -20.95 -8.75 -8.44
CA ARG A 277 -22.14 -8.84 -7.59
C ARG A 277 -21.89 -8.23 -6.21
N LEU A 278 -20.81 -8.62 -5.53
CA LEU A 278 -20.48 -8.11 -4.19
C LEU A 278 -20.22 -6.59 -4.22
N LYS A 279 -19.49 -6.09 -5.21
CA LYS A 279 -19.29 -4.65 -5.39
C LYS A 279 -20.62 -3.90 -5.56
N ASN A 280 -21.53 -4.42 -6.38
CA ASN A 280 -22.85 -3.81 -6.59
C ASN A 280 -23.74 -3.85 -5.32
N GLU A 281 -23.50 -4.83 -4.44
CA GLU A 281 -24.13 -4.90 -3.11
C GLU A 281 -23.44 -3.98 -2.08
N GLY A 282 -22.39 -3.25 -2.45
CA GLY A 282 -21.59 -2.41 -1.53
C GLY A 282 -20.69 -3.21 -0.59
N LYS A 283 -20.38 -4.46 -0.91
CA LYS A 283 -19.57 -5.39 -0.11
C LYS A 283 -18.17 -5.56 -0.69
N LYS A 284 -17.21 -5.87 0.19
CA LYS A 284 -15.86 -6.27 -0.21
C LYS A 284 -15.82 -7.75 -0.57
N ALA A 285 -14.97 -8.10 -1.53
CA ALA A 285 -14.81 -9.47 -1.98
C ALA A 285 -13.49 -10.06 -1.48
N PHE A 286 -13.53 -11.32 -1.03
CA PHE A 286 -12.34 -12.08 -0.69
C PHE A 286 -12.21 -13.30 -1.60
N PHE A 287 -11.08 -13.40 -2.29
CA PHE A 287 -10.64 -14.58 -3.00
C PHE A 287 -9.70 -15.40 -2.12
N ILE A 288 -9.52 -16.70 -2.45
CA ILE A 288 -8.64 -17.60 -1.70
C ILE A 288 -7.49 -18.06 -2.60
N GLY A 289 -6.26 -17.83 -2.14
CA GLY A 289 -5.04 -18.45 -2.66
C GLY A 289 -4.46 -19.45 -1.67
N ILE A 290 -3.64 -20.37 -2.14
CA ILE A 290 -2.76 -21.18 -1.30
C ILE A 290 -1.35 -20.72 -1.57
N GLU A 291 -0.59 -20.42 -0.50
CA GLU A 291 0.82 -20.14 -0.60
C GLU A 291 1.63 -21.31 -0.03
N ASN A 292 2.57 -21.80 -0.85
CA ASN A 292 3.36 -23.00 -0.74
C ASN A 292 2.61 -24.28 -1.14
N GLY A 293 2.92 -24.80 -2.33
CA GLY A 293 2.40 -26.06 -2.85
C GLY A 293 2.71 -27.31 -2.01
N TYR A 294 3.54 -27.19 -0.97
CA TYR A 294 3.68 -28.19 0.08
C TYR A 294 2.33 -28.62 0.66
N ALA A 295 1.36 -27.72 0.63
CA ALA A 295 -0.04 -27.95 0.97
C ALA A 295 -0.72 -29.08 0.15
N ILE A 296 -0.21 -29.39 -1.07
CA ILE A 296 -0.75 -30.47 -1.90
C ILE A 296 -0.38 -31.84 -1.31
N GLY A 297 0.67 -31.92 -0.50
CA GLY A 297 1.23 -33.17 -0.05
C GLY A 297 1.77 -33.96 -1.25
N LYS A 298 1.55 -35.28 -1.24
CA LYS A 298 2.00 -36.17 -2.32
C LYS A 298 0.84 -36.75 -3.14
N ASP A 299 -0.35 -36.15 -3.06
CA ASP A 299 -1.56 -36.64 -3.75
C ASP A 299 -2.23 -35.52 -4.56
N LEU A 300 -2.22 -35.66 -5.90
CA LEU A 300 -2.87 -34.72 -6.82
C LEU A 300 -4.39 -34.55 -6.56
N LYS A 301 -5.06 -35.50 -5.86
CA LYS A 301 -6.46 -35.34 -5.47
C LYS A 301 -6.70 -34.13 -4.57
N ASN A 302 -5.69 -33.72 -3.82
CA ASN A 302 -5.79 -32.53 -2.97
C ASN A 302 -5.97 -31.24 -3.78
N ILE A 303 -5.43 -31.15 -5.01
CA ILE A 303 -5.67 -30.02 -5.91
C ILE A 303 -7.17 -29.91 -6.25
N LYS A 304 -7.83 -31.04 -6.56
CA LYS A 304 -9.28 -31.08 -6.79
C LYS A 304 -10.07 -30.69 -5.54
N LYS A 305 -9.64 -31.17 -4.36
CA LYS A 305 -10.24 -30.79 -3.07
C LYS A 305 -10.17 -29.27 -2.87
N TYR A 306 -9.01 -28.65 -3.08
CA TYR A 306 -8.82 -27.21 -2.93
C TYR A 306 -9.65 -26.40 -3.96
N LYS A 307 -9.74 -26.91 -5.22
CA LYS A 307 -10.66 -26.29 -6.20
C LYS A 307 -12.10 -26.28 -5.71
N GLN A 308 -12.56 -27.39 -5.12
CA GLN A 308 -13.92 -27.49 -4.54
C GLN A 308 -14.11 -26.59 -3.32
N MET A 309 -13.02 -26.27 -2.60
CA MET A 309 -13.00 -25.29 -1.51
C MET A 309 -12.84 -23.84 -2.00
N GLY A 310 -12.90 -23.56 -3.29
CA GLY A 310 -12.89 -22.22 -3.84
C GLY A 310 -11.52 -21.58 -4.04
N VAL A 311 -10.43 -22.37 -3.99
CA VAL A 311 -9.08 -21.86 -4.24
C VAL A 311 -8.92 -21.45 -5.69
N ASN A 312 -8.40 -20.24 -5.92
CA ASN A 312 -8.22 -19.64 -7.23
C ASN A 312 -6.78 -19.76 -7.76
N TYR A 313 -5.76 -19.74 -6.88
CA TYR A 313 -4.37 -20.01 -7.26
C TYR A 313 -3.65 -20.86 -6.22
N ILE A 314 -2.55 -21.48 -6.61
CA ILE A 314 -1.59 -22.14 -5.73
C ILE A 314 -0.18 -21.69 -6.13
N THR A 315 0.54 -21.08 -5.17
CA THR A 315 1.97 -20.76 -5.29
C THR A 315 2.77 -22.06 -5.12
N LEU A 316 3.60 -22.41 -6.08
CA LEU A 316 4.22 -23.75 -6.16
C LEU A 316 5.16 -24.07 -4.99
N CYS A 317 5.86 -23.09 -4.47
CA CYS A 317 6.72 -23.19 -3.28
C CYS A 317 6.73 -21.87 -2.52
N HIS A 318 7.34 -21.85 -1.33
CA HIS A 318 7.69 -20.65 -0.60
C HIS A 318 9.23 -20.55 -0.49
N SER A 319 9.78 -20.24 0.65
CA SER A 319 11.22 -19.97 0.83
C SER A 319 12.13 -21.20 0.77
N TYR A 320 11.59 -22.40 0.61
CA TYR A 320 12.35 -23.65 0.57
C TYR A 320 11.87 -24.56 -0.56
N ASP A 321 12.78 -25.42 -1.05
CA ASP A 321 12.45 -26.48 -1.99
C ASP A 321 11.43 -27.43 -1.39
N ASN A 322 10.51 -27.94 -2.25
CA ASN A 322 9.52 -28.93 -1.86
C ASN A 322 9.46 -30.08 -2.87
N ASP A 323 8.43 -30.96 -2.79
CA ASP A 323 8.29 -32.10 -3.69
C ASP A 323 7.84 -31.70 -5.10
N ILE A 324 7.47 -30.41 -5.31
CA ILE A 324 7.00 -29.88 -6.59
C ILE A 324 8.14 -29.20 -7.35
N CYS A 325 8.92 -28.34 -6.70
CA CYS A 325 9.88 -27.50 -7.38
C CYS A 325 10.94 -26.90 -6.44
N HIS A 326 11.90 -26.21 -7.04
CA HIS A 326 12.93 -25.44 -6.35
C HIS A 326 12.49 -24.00 -6.13
N SER A 327 12.87 -23.45 -4.96
CA SER A 327 12.59 -22.08 -4.52
C SER A 327 13.65 -21.10 -5.00
N SER A 328 13.32 -19.82 -5.04
CA SER A 328 14.31 -18.74 -5.31
C SER A 328 15.21 -18.46 -4.10
N THR A 329 14.85 -18.93 -2.91
CA THR A 329 15.60 -18.75 -1.67
C THR A 329 15.72 -20.09 -0.93
N HIS A 330 16.77 -20.26 -0.12
CA HIS A 330 17.05 -21.49 0.63
C HIS A 330 16.91 -22.76 -0.24
N THR A 331 17.45 -22.73 -1.45
CA THR A 331 17.47 -23.81 -2.39
C THR A 331 18.86 -24.45 -2.48
N GLU A 332 18.91 -25.73 -2.80
CA GLU A 332 20.17 -26.42 -3.09
C GLU A 332 20.74 -25.97 -4.43
N ASP A 333 19.88 -25.70 -5.43
CA ASP A 333 20.26 -25.25 -6.77
C ASP A 333 19.13 -24.48 -7.46
N ALA A 334 19.25 -23.16 -7.55
CA ALA A 334 18.27 -22.29 -8.18
C ALA A 334 18.10 -22.51 -9.70
N THR A 335 19.02 -23.24 -10.35
CA THR A 335 18.89 -23.59 -11.77
C THR A 335 17.99 -24.78 -12.00
N GLN A 336 17.72 -25.59 -10.98
CA GLN A 336 16.78 -26.70 -11.03
C GLN A 336 15.34 -26.18 -11.07
N GLY A 337 14.48 -26.94 -11.76
CA GLY A 337 13.09 -26.57 -12.03
C GLY A 337 12.08 -27.47 -11.35
N LEU A 338 11.04 -27.83 -12.11
CA LEU A 338 10.00 -28.73 -11.66
C LEU A 338 10.51 -30.16 -11.50
N THR A 339 10.18 -30.80 -10.40
CA THR A 339 10.30 -32.24 -10.26
C THR A 339 9.36 -32.96 -11.23
N GLN A 340 9.45 -34.29 -11.32
CA GLN A 340 8.46 -35.08 -12.09
C GLN A 340 7.04 -34.86 -11.51
N PHE A 341 6.89 -34.92 -10.19
CA PHE A 341 5.62 -34.64 -9.52
C PHE A 341 5.14 -33.20 -9.78
N GLY A 342 6.06 -32.23 -9.79
CA GLY A 342 5.74 -30.85 -10.12
C GLY A 342 5.14 -30.65 -11.51
N ARG A 343 5.62 -31.39 -12.51
CA ARG A 343 5.02 -31.37 -13.86
C ARG A 343 3.59 -31.92 -13.88
N GLU A 344 3.31 -32.95 -13.05
CA GLU A 344 1.97 -33.49 -12.89
C GLU A 344 1.05 -32.50 -12.16
N VAL A 345 1.57 -31.79 -11.15
CA VAL A 345 0.85 -30.71 -10.44
C VAL A 345 0.48 -29.59 -11.41
N VAL A 346 1.41 -29.08 -12.21
CA VAL A 346 1.16 -28.04 -13.24
C VAL A 346 0.06 -28.48 -14.21
N LYS A 347 0.14 -29.72 -14.70
CA LYS A 347 -0.86 -30.29 -15.61
C LYS A 347 -2.24 -30.40 -14.96
N GLU A 348 -2.29 -30.83 -13.70
CA GLU A 348 -3.54 -30.99 -12.96
C GLU A 348 -4.18 -29.64 -12.61
N MET A 349 -3.37 -28.62 -12.23
CA MET A 349 -3.86 -27.27 -12.00
C MET A 349 -4.48 -26.67 -13.28
N ASN A 350 -3.82 -26.83 -14.44
CA ASN A 350 -4.37 -26.40 -15.72
C ASN A 350 -5.69 -27.12 -16.03
N ARG A 351 -5.75 -28.44 -15.77
CA ARG A 351 -6.96 -29.27 -16.00
C ARG A 351 -8.14 -28.84 -15.13
N LEU A 352 -7.88 -28.41 -13.91
CA LEU A 352 -8.90 -28.01 -12.92
C LEU A 352 -9.26 -26.51 -12.98
N GLY A 353 -8.53 -25.72 -13.74
CA GLY A 353 -8.75 -24.30 -13.83
C GLY A 353 -8.35 -23.54 -12.54
N ILE A 354 -7.17 -23.88 -12.00
CA ILE A 354 -6.51 -23.16 -10.91
C ILE A 354 -5.30 -22.43 -11.49
N MET A 355 -5.15 -21.13 -11.21
CA MET A 355 -4.00 -20.37 -11.66
C MET A 355 -2.72 -20.88 -11.00
N ILE A 356 -1.66 -21.02 -11.80
CA ILE A 356 -0.33 -21.38 -11.32
C ILE A 356 0.37 -20.10 -10.94
N ASP A 357 0.79 -19.99 -9.68
CA ASP A 357 1.54 -18.86 -9.17
C ASP A 357 3.03 -19.22 -9.00
N ILE A 358 3.91 -18.42 -9.64
CA ILE A 358 5.36 -18.62 -9.63
C ILE A 358 6.09 -17.69 -8.66
N SER A 359 5.39 -16.91 -7.85
CA SER A 359 6.06 -16.19 -6.78
C SER A 359 6.84 -17.16 -5.92
N HIS A 360 8.01 -16.79 -5.43
CA HIS A 360 8.97 -17.66 -4.72
C HIS A 360 9.70 -18.72 -5.57
N ALA A 361 9.29 -18.96 -6.81
CA ALA A 361 9.91 -20.00 -7.64
C ALA A 361 11.35 -19.63 -8.07
N SER A 362 12.23 -20.63 -8.14
CA SER A 362 13.56 -20.47 -8.72
C SER A 362 13.49 -20.11 -10.21
N GLU A 363 14.60 -19.63 -10.78
CA GLU A 363 14.65 -19.37 -12.21
C GLU A 363 14.38 -20.66 -13.01
N GLY A 364 14.99 -21.79 -12.61
CA GLY A 364 14.72 -23.07 -13.25
C GLY A 364 13.24 -23.47 -13.18
N THR A 365 12.60 -23.29 -12.03
CA THR A 365 11.15 -23.55 -11.86
C THR A 365 10.33 -22.63 -12.77
N PHE A 366 10.64 -21.34 -12.83
CA PHE A 366 9.95 -20.41 -13.73
C PHE A 366 9.98 -20.89 -15.19
N TRP A 367 11.17 -21.24 -15.72
CA TRP A 367 11.31 -21.66 -17.12
C TRP A 367 10.62 -22.99 -17.39
N ASP A 368 10.65 -23.93 -16.45
CA ASP A 368 9.92 -25.17 -16.57
C ASP A 368 8.41 -24.94 -16.58
N VAL A 369 7.87 -24.05 -15.71
CA VAL A 369 6.45 -23.70 -15.71
C VAL A 369 6.02 -23.06 -17.03
N ILE A 370 6.82 -22.11 -17.56
CA ILE A 370 6.57 -21.53 -18.90
C ILE A 370 6.50 -22.62 -19.99
N LYS A 371 7.36 -23.63 -19.89
CA LYS A 371 7.43 -24.75 -20.86
C LYS A 371 6.24 -25.71 -20.75
N TYR A 372 5.81 -26.04 -19.53
CA TYR A 372 4.83 -27.11 -19.30
C TYR A 372 3.41 -26.62 -19.09
N SER A 373 3.20 -25.35 -18.70
CA SER A 373 1.86 -24.80 -18.56
C SER A 373 1.20 -24.57 -19.91
N THR A 374 -0.06 -25.00 -20.02
CA THR A 374 -0.91 -24.76 -21.20
C THR A 374 -1.83 -23.56 -21.02
N GLN A 375 -1.76 -22.90 -19.86
CA GLN A 375 -2.54 -21.74 -19.50
C GLN A 375 -1.62 -20.59 -19.07
N PRO A 376 -2.09 -19.35 -19.14
CA PRO A 376 -1.37 -18.22 -18.56
C PRO A 376 -1.07 -18.43 -17.06
N ILE A 377 0.09 -17.97 -16.61
CA ILE A 377 0.53 -18.06 -15.23
C ILE A 377 0.52 -16.70 -14.55
N ILE A 378 0.59 -16.69 -13.23
CA ILE A 378 0.73 -15.44 -12.46
C ILE A 378 2.01 -15.46 -11.62
N ALA A 379 2.51 -14.26 -11.30
CA ALA A 379 3.35 -14.01 -10.15
C ALA A 379 2.51 -13.14 -9.20
N SER A 380 1.96 -13.73 -8.14
CA SER A 380 0.99 -13.06 -7.26
C SER A 380 1.58 -11.87 -6.51
N HIS A 381 2.91 -11.87 -6.24
CA HIS A 381 3.65 -10.83 -5.54
C HIS A 381 5.16 -10.91 -5.88
N SER A 382 5.58 -10.22 -6.96
CA SER A 382 7.00 -10.19 -7.41
C SER A 382 7.30 -8.88 -8.12
N SER A 383 8.41 -8.23 -7.79
CA SER A 383 8.82 -6.94 -8.34
C SER A 383 9.90 -7.09 -9.43
N SER A 384 10.54 -6.00 -9.84
CA SER A 384 11.59 -6.01 -10.88
C SER A 384 12.97 -6.20 -10.28
N ARG A 385 13.72 -7.23 -10.74
CA ARG A 385 15.11 -7.46 -10.34
C ARG A 385 16.05 -6.38 -10.87
N THR A 386 15.75 -5.78 -12.00
CA THR A 386 16.56 -4.69 -12.59
C THR A 386 16.65 -3.48 -11.67
N LEU A 387 15.57 -3.14 -10.95
CA LEU A 387 15.56 -2.00 -10.03
C LEU A 387 16.04 -2.37 -8.63
N CYS A 388 15.70 -3.55 -8.14
CA CYS A 388 16.18 -4.09 -6.87
C CYS A 388 16.62 -5.54 -7.07
N ASP A 389 17.94 -5.77 -7.09
CA ASP A 389 18.54 -7.08 -7.29
C ASP A 389 18.30 -7.97 -6.07
N HIS A 390 17.22 -8.75 -6.15
CA HIS A 390 16.78 -9.70 -5.14
C HIS A 390 16.21 -10.94 -5.82
N ASP A 391 16.51 -12.15 -5.30
CA ASP A 391 16.10 -13.42 -5.91
C ASP A 391 14.58 -13.62 -6.02
N ARG A 392 13.79 -12.90 -5.21
CA ARG A 392 12.33 -12.90 -5.27
C ARG A 392 11.76 -12.07 -6.41
N ASN A 393 12.57 -11.19 -7.01
CA ASN A 393 12.18 -10.31 -8.11
C ASN A 393 12.41 -10.98 -9.46
N LEU A 394 11.58 -10.65 -10.44
CA LEU A 394 11.65 -11.18 -11.80
C LEU A 394 12.68 -10.41 -12.65
N THR A 395 13.46 -11.14 -13.44
CA THR A 395 14.31 -10.53 -14.44
C THR A 395 13.48 -9.99 -15.61
N ASP A 396 14.09 -9.11 -16.43
CA ASP A 396 13.41 -8.58 -17.63
C ASP A 396 13.05 -9.68 -18.62
N GLU A 397 13.88 -10.76 -18.70
CA GLU A 397 13.61 -11.91 -19.56
C GLU A 397 12.42 -12.71 -19.04
N GLN A 398 12.34 -12.92 -17.74
CA GLN A 398 11.17 -13.58 -17.12
C GLN A 398 9.90 -12.76 -17.32
N LEU A 399 9.95 -11.43 -17.16
CA LEU A 399 8.81 -10.55 -17.41
C LEU A 399 8.31 -10.64 -18.86
N ARG A 400 9.24 -10.63 -19.86
CA ARG A 400 8.88 -10.81 -21.26
C ARG A 400 8.30 -12.19 -21.56
N ALA A 401 8.85 -13.25 -20.94
CA ALA A 401 8.36 -14.61 -21.12
C ALA A 401 6.97 -14.82 -20.51
N LEU A 402 6.74 -14.24 -19.32
CA LEU A 402 5.43 -14.24 -18.67
C LEU A 402 4.39 -13.50 -19.53
N ALA A 403 4.74 -12.35 -20.08
CA ALA A 403 3.87 -11.59 -20.98
C ALA A 403 3.55 -12.40 -22.26
N LYS A 404 4.55 -13.04 -22.87
CA LYS A 404 4.36 -13.91 -24.05
C LYS A 404 3.47 -15.11 -23.75
N ASN A 405 3.51 -15.64 -22.53
CA ASN A 405 2.59 -16.70 -22.04
C ASN A 405 1.16 -16.17 -21.84
N GLY A 406 0.91 -14.87 -21.87
CA GLY A 406 -0.37 -14.22 -21.57
C GLY A 406 -0.61 -13.98 -20.08
N GLY A 407 0.38 -14.22 -19.24
CA GLY A 407 0.32 -14.11 -17.80
C GLY A 407 0.33 -12.68 -17.26
N VAL A 408 0.43 -12.54 -15.95
CA VAL A 408 0.49 -11.25 -15.24
C VAL A 408 1.41 -11.33 -14.03
N ALA A 409 2.30 -10.34 -13.88
CA ALA A 409 3.14 -10.14 -12.71
C ALA A 409 2.56 -9.04 -11.83
N GLN A 410 2.39 -9.33 -10.54
CA GLN A 410 1.83 -8.39 -9.56
C GLN A 410 2.96 -7.79 -8.73
N LEU A 411 2.99 -6.47 -8.67
CA LEU A 411 3.98 -5.72 -7.92
C LEU A 411 3.87 -6.03 -6.42
N CYS A 412 4.94 -6.59 -5.84
CA CYS A 412 5.08 -6.81 -4.40
C CYS A 412 5.49 -5.50 -3.70
N LEU A 413 4.94 -5.26 -2.50
CA LEU A 413 5.27 -4.07 -1.69
C LEU A 413 6.16 -4.40 -0.48
N LEU A 414 6.91 -5.50 -0.51
CA LEU A 414 7.92 -5.76 0.52
C LEU A 414 9.13 -4.83 0.30
N ASP A 415 9.52 -4.10 1.33
CA ASP A 415 10.52 -3.04 1.25
C ASP A 415 11.88 -3.49 0.73
N THR A 416 12.32 -4.71 1.12
CA THR A 416 13.57 -5.34 0.64
C THR A 416 13.54 -5.71 -0.84
N TYR A 417 12.36 -5.84 -1.46
CA TYR A 417 12.21 -6.15 -2.89
C TYR A 417 12.04 -4.88 -3.74
N ILE A 418 11.82 -3.75 -3.07
CA ILE A 418 11.59 -2.45 -3.72
C ILE A 418 12.83 -1.57 -3.69
N ASN A 419 13.58 -1.54 -2.59
CA ASN A 419 14.72 -0.64 -2.47
C ASN A 419 15.89 -1.32 -1.77
N LYS A 420 17.13 -1.09 -2.26
CA LYS A 420 18.37 -1.59 -1.65
C LYS A 420 18.57 -1.08 -0.21
N THR A 421 17.92 0.02 0.16
CA THR A 421 17.81 0.53 1.52
C THR A 421 16.37 0.35 2.00
N PRO A 422 16.01 -0.81 2.58
CA PRO A 422 14.61 -1.19 2.78
C PRO A 422 13.77 -0.15 3.50
N LYS A 423 14.26 0.39 4.61
CA LYS A 423 13.53 1.42 5.39
C LYS A 423 13.25 2.73 4.63
N ALA A 424 13.95 2.98 3.51
CA ALA A 424 13.71 4.12 2.64
C ALA A 424 12.68 3.83 1.55
N ALA A 425 12.32 2.56 1.32
CA ALA A 425 11.35 2.15 0.33
C ALA A 425 10.00 2.85 0.52
N SER A 426 9.46 3.39 -0.55
CA SER A 426 8.26 4.22 -0.54
C SER A 426 7.29 3.88 -1.68
N VAL A 427 6.09 4.41 -1.61
CA VAL A 427 5.11 4.33 -2.68
C VAL A 427 5.64 4.90 -4.01
N CYS A 428 6.58 5.84 -3.97
CA CYS A 428 7.20 6.36 -5.18
C CYS A 428 8.09 5.31 -5.85
N ASP A 429 8.93 4.62 -5.07
CA ASP A 429 9.78 3.53 -5.58
C ASP A 429 8.93 2.37 -6.14
N ALA A 430 7.81 2.06 -5.48
CA ALA A 430 6.87 1.05 -5.97
C ALA A 430 6.32 1.39 -7.36
N VAL A 431 5.97 2.65 -7.61
CA VAL A 431 5.50 3.08 -8.94
C VAL A 431 6.64 3.10 -9.97
N GLU A 432 7.91 3.35 -9.58
CA GLU A 432 9.06 3.17 -10.48
C GLU A 432 9.22 1.69 -10.91
N HIS A 433 9.04 0.74 -9.96
CA HIS A 433 9.01 -0.69 -10.32
C HIS A 433 7.90 -1.00 -11.31
N LEU A 434 6.70 -0.44 -11.09
CA LEU A 434 5.55 -0.62 -11.98
C LEU A 434 5.84 -0.08 -13.39
N ASP A 435 6.40 1.14 -13.49
CA ASP A 435 6.80 1.75 -14.75
C ASP A 435 7.79 0.84 -15.53
N HIS A 436 8.79 0.29 -14.82
CA HIS A 436 9.76 -0.60 -15.44
C HIS A 436 9.12 -1.91 -15.90
N MET A 437 8.30 -2.53 -15.06
CA MET A 437 7.60 -3.78 -15.39
C MET A 437 6.70 -3.58 -16.61
N ILE A 438 5.98 -2.46 -16.70
CA ILE A 438 5.14 -2.08 -17.85
C ILE A 438 5.99 -1.87 -19.11
N LYS A 439 7.12 -1.17 -19.00
CA LYS A 439 8.04 -0.96 -20.10
C LYS A 439 8.55 -2.27 -20.69
N VAL A 440 8.77 -3.29 -19.85
CA VAL A 440 9.35 -4.58 -20.25
C VAL A 440 8.30 -5.58 -20.72
N ALA A 441 7.20 -5.74 -19.97
CA ALA A 441 6.17 -6.74 -20.21
C ALA A 441 4.94 -6.20 -20.96
N GLY A 442 4.74 -4.89 -20.96
CA GLY A 442 3.51 -4.24 -21.44
C GLY A 442 2.44 -4.11 -20.37
N ILE A 443 1.58 -3.10 -20.55
CA ILE A 443 0.53 -2.70 -19.58
C ILE A 443 -0.48 -3.82 -19.29
N ASP A 444 -0.67 -4.77 -20.19
CA ASP A 444 -1.64 -5.87 -20.07
C ASP A 444 -1.12 -7.02 -19.18
N HIS A 445 0.11 -6.93 -18.69
CA HIS A 445 0.80 -8.03 -17.99
C HIS A 445 1.31 -7.64 -16.59
N VAL A 446 0.82 -6.54 -16.04
CA VAL A 446 1.25 -6.03 -14.72
C VAL A 446 0.03 -5.71 -13.85
N GLY A 447 0.18 -5.88 -12.52
CA GLY A 447 -0.84 -5.56 -11.54
C GLY A 447 -0.27 -5.34 -10.15
N ILE A 448 -1.09 -5.48 -9.10
CA ILE A 448 -0.72 -5.21 -7.69
C ILE A 448 -0.94 -6.46 -6.83
N GLY A 449 0.07 -6.82 -6.02
CA GLY A 449 0.02 -7.91 -5.05
C GLY A 449 0.89 -7.56 -3.85
N THR A 450 0.31 -6.99 -2.81
CA THR A 450 1.01 -6.22 -1.78
C THR A 450 1.90 -7.00 -0.86
N ASP A 451 1.58 -8.26 -0.58
CA ASP A 451 2.20 -9.06 0.48
C ASP A 451 1.93 -8.48 1.89
N PHE A 452 0.79 -7.79 2.07
CA PHE A 452 0.41 -7.26 3.36
C PHE A 452 0.21 -8.36 4.39
N ASP A 453 0.54 -8.04 5.64
CA ASP A 453 0.59 -8.96 6.78
C ASP A 453 1.60 -10.14 6.61
N GLY A 454 2.28 -10.27 5.46
CA GLY A 454 3.39 -11.21 5.18
C GLY A 454 4.77 -10.54 5.20
N GLY A 455 4.79 -9.23 5.32
CA GLY A 455 6.02 -8.44 5.32
C GLY A 455 5.94 -7.20 4.45
N GLY A 456 4.95 -7.13 3.56
CA GLY A 456 4.69 -5.97 2.72
C GLY A 456 4.41 -4.70 3.52
N GLY A 457 4.60 -3.58 2.88
CA GLY A 457 4.34 -2.26 3.46
C GLY A 457 5.52 -1.30 3.30
N LEU A 458 5.24 -0.15 2.68
CA LEU A 458 6.21 0.87 2.31
C LEU A 458 5.88 2.19 3.01
N GLN A 459 6.82 3.14 2.98
CA GLN A 459 6.48 4.51 3.35
C GLN A 459 5.38 5.05 2.42
N GLY A 460 4.25 5.49 3.01
CA GLY A 460 3.08 5.95 2.28
C GLY A 460 2.14 4.85 1.78
N CYS A 461 2.42 3.58 2.08
CA CYS A 461 1.52 2.46 1.81
C CYS A 461 1.76 1.34 2.82
N LYS A 462 1.07 1.40 3.98
CA LYS A 462 1.22 0.47 5.11
C LYS A 462 -0.03 -0.37 5.39
N GLY A 463 -0.94 -0.41 4.47
CA GLY A 463 -2.18 -1.18 4.56
C GLY A 463 -3.16 -0.75 3.48
N ASP A 464 -4.30 -1.43 3.40
CA ASP A 464 -5.31 -1.21 2.37
C ASP A 464 -5.78 0.24 2.25
N ASN A 465 -5.85 0.97 3.38
CA ASN A 465 -6.26 2.38 3.40
C ASN A 465 -5.30 3.30 2.64
N ASP A 466 -4.05 2.88 2.48
CA ASP A 466 -3.02 3.66 1.79
C ASP A 466 -2.89 3.32 0.30
N LEU A 467 -3.55 2.27 -0.19
CA LEU A 467 -3.46 1.82 -1.60
C LEU A 467 -3.87 2.91 -2.60
N ILE A 468 -4.76 3.81 -2.19
CA ILE A 468 -5.13 4.97 -3.02
C ILE A 468 -3.92 5.85 -3.39
N ASN A 469 -2.84 5.83 -2.58
CA ASN A 469 -1.63 6.59 -2.84
C ASN A 469 -0.87 6.08 -4.07
N LEU A 470 -0.92 4.77 -4.36
CA LEU A 470 -0.38 4.23 -5.62
C LEU A 470 -1.13 4.84 -6.82
N THR A 471 -2.46 4.86 -6.75
CA THR A 471 -3.29 5.45 -7.82
C THR A 471 -3.02 6.94 -8.00
N ILE A 472 -2.90 7.70 -6.91
CA ILE A 472 -2.55 9.12 -6.97
C ILE A 472 -1.19 9.32 -7.67
N LYS A 473 -0.18 8.52 -7.32
CA LYS A 473 1.14 8.60 -7.95
C LYS A 473 1.12 8.20 -9.42
N MET A 474 0.36 7.18 -9.79
CA MET A 474 0.16 6.81 -11.19
C MET A 474 -0.53 7.92 -11.98
N ILE A 475 -1.58 8.56 -11.45
CA ILE A 475 -2.24 9.72 -12.07
C ILE A 475 -1.26 10.89 -12.25
N GLU A 476 -0.45 11.20 -11.22
CA GLU A 476 0.59 12.23 -11.29
C GLU A 476 1.65 11.97 -12.37
N LYS A 477 1.88 10.70 -12.72
CA LYS A 477 2.77 10.26 -13.81
C LYS A 477 2.05 10.19 -15.19
N GLY A 478 0.76 10.47 -15.26
CA GLY A 478 0.00 10.52 -16.51
C GLY A 478 -0.69 9.21 -16.90
N TYR A 479 -0.81 8.25 -16.01
CA TYR A 479 -1.59 7.03 -16.26
C TYR A 479 -3.06 7.36 -16.50
N THR A 480 -3.65 6.78 -17.53
CA THR A 480 -5.05 6.94 -17.87
C THR A 480 -5.95 6.06 -16.98
N GLU A 481 -7.26 6.33 -16.96
CA GLU A 481 -8.23 5.47 -16.28
C GLU A 481 -8.20 4.03 -16.83
N GLU A 482 -7.97 3.87 -18.13
CA GLU A 482 -7.86 2.55 -18.76
C GLU A 482 -6.60 1.79 -18.30
N ASP A 483 -5.47 2.48 -18.14
CA ASP A 483 -4.25 1.88 -17.57
C ASP A 483 -4.50 1.43 -16.14
N LEU A 484 -5.12 2.28 -15.33
CA LEU A 484 -5.48 1.96 -13.94
C LEU A 484 -6.46 0.79 -13.86
N ARG A 485 -7.44 0.72 -14.74
CA ARG A 485 -8.39 -0.39 -14.84
C ARG A 485 -7.67 -1.72 -15.10
N LYS A 486 -6.67 -1.72 -15.98
CA LYS A 486 -5.86 -2.90 -16.30
C LYS A 486 -5.02 -3.33 -15.10
N ILE A 487 -4.26 -2.40 -14.52
CA ILE A 487 -3.32 -2.67 -13.43
C ILE A 487 -4.05 -3.14 -12.17
N TRP A 488 -5.11 -2.46 -11.76
CA TRP A 488 -5.80 -2.77 -10.51
C TRP A 488 -6.56 -4.10 -10.50
N GLY A 489 -6.97 -4.62 -11.65
CA GLY A 489 -7.70 -5.89 -11.64
C GLY A 489 -7.95 -6.49 -13.01
N GLY A 490 -8.08 -5.67 -14.06
CA GLY A 490 -8.46 -6.15 -15.39
C GLY A 490 -7.52 -7.23 -15.93
N ASN A 491 -6.21 -7.07 -15.74
CA ASN A 491 -5.21 -8.04 -16.19
C ASN A 491 -5.31 -9.37 -15.46
N LEU A 492 -5.46 -9.34 -14.12
CA LEU A 492 -5.65 -10.56 -13.34
C LEU A 492 -6.96 -11.26 -13.70
N LEU A 493 -8.07 -10.51 -13.78
CA LEU A 493 -9.38 -11.07 -14.12
C LEU A 493 -9.39 -11.74 -15.50
N ARG A 494 -8.69 -11.16 -16.48
CA ARG A 494 -8.47 -11.78 -17.79
C ARG A 494 -7.80 -13.15 -17.67
N VAL A 495 -6.71 -13.24 -16.92
CA VAL A 495 -5.97 -14.49 -16.69
C VAL A 495 -6.85 -15.50 -15.93
N MET A 496 -7.45 -15.06 -14.83
CA MET A 496 -8.33 -15.92 -14.01
C MET A 496 -9.48 -16.50 -14.82
N LYS A 497 -10.15 -15.66 -15.62
CA LYS A 497 -11.25 -16.12 -16.50
C LYS A 497 -10.76 -17.15 -17.53
N GLN A 498 -9.65 -16.86 -18.23
CA GLN A 498 -9.09 -17.79 -19.21
C GLN A 498 -8.77 -19.14 -18.59
N VAL A 499 -8.11 -19.15 -17.43
CA VAL A 499 -7.72 -20.36 -16.71
C VAL A 499 -8.97 -21.14 -16.23
N GLN A 500 -9.96 -20.45 -15.68
CA GLN A 500 -11.19 -21.08 -15.18
C GLN A 500 -12.08 -21.67 -16.30
N GLU A 501 -12.08 -21.07 -17.49
CA GLU A 501 -12.89 -21.53 -18.64
C GLU A 501 -12.19 -22.64 -19.45
N ALA A 502 -10.88 -22.82 -19.36
CA ALA A 502 -10.12 -23.81 -20.12
C ALA A 502 -10.65 -25.27 -19.99
N PRO A 503 -11.04 -25.76 -18.79
CA PRO A 503 -11.62 -27.07 -18.62
C PRO A 503 -12.90 -27.27 -19.42
N LEU A 504 -13.72 -26.23 -19.55
CA LEU A 504 -15.01 -26.27 -20.27
C LEU A 504 -14.81 -26.43 -21.79
N PHE A 505 -13.79 -25.77 -22.36
CA PHE A 505 -13.45 -25.90 -23.78
C PHE A 505 -12.90 -27.29 -24.13
N SER A 506 -12.13 -27.90 -23.22
CA SER A 506 -11.58 -29.26 -23.45
C SER A 506 -12.67 -30.34 -23.49
N LEU A 507 -13.76 -30.18 -22.72
CA LEU A 507 -14.92 -31.08 -22.73
C LEU A 507 -15.76 -30.93 -23.99
N LYS A 508 -15.89 -29.71 -24.54
CA LYS A 508 -16.62 -29.46 -25.79
C LYS A 508 -15.92 -30.05 -27.05
N LYS A 509 -14.59 -30.14 -27.06
CA LYS A 509 -13.83 -30.75 -28.16
C LYS A 509 -13.83 -32.28 -28.14
N ARG A 510 -14.29 -32.91 -27.04
CA ARG A 510 -14.38 -34.37 -26.90
C ARG A 510 -15.80 -34.91 -27.15
N ARG A 511 -16.77 -34.06 -27.45
CA ARG A 511 -18.11 -34.37 -27.93
C ARG A 511 -18.22 -34.03 -29.41
#